data_dc27c0697674d2baf736a14b1fb975cd
#
_entry.id   dc27c0697674d2baf736a14b1fb975cd
#
_cell.length_a   1.000
_cell.length_b   1.000
_cell.length_c   1.000
_cell.angle_alpha   90.00
_cell.angle_beta   90.00
_cell.angle_gamma   90.00
#
_symmetry.space_group_name_H-M   'P 1'
#
loop_
_entity.id
_entity.type
_entity.pdbx_description
1 polymer ?
#
loop_
_entity_poly.entity_id
_entity_poly.type
_entity_poly.pdbx_seq_one_letter_code
_entity_poly.pdbx_strand_id
1 'polypeptide(L)'
;MKWLVVLMAPAVLLTGGSRYARLGAFEGPVEVQLTAADVWIPAERNLPLPEGAWLRSGAAGRVEVEFDDGSALRLAADSQCEISDYTTLSTGQRITLVSLDHGLAYFTRPPGVRDGTSVVLPGMQVMLTRAARVRLEAATQSSEVSVLDGTVRFSSPAAEIDLLPGQTSRVEPELPNRFFLDRAIAERELDKWSADRDKPLEASPSGGHVVERYGVADLDAAGHWIQTDEFGAVWKPAAAEGWVPFQKGRWVWYDGLGYTWVAGESWGWLPYHYGRWAHAAELGWVWVPSLSQVFKPGEVYWLAAKDATFVAWGPLAPGEPYVVAEPSRQFAEAYLAFARYTPGSRTIDPAGFGARPKEVLAQASYVAALGSPAMAASRLDAARPQARAGSTHVDTVVKGVTFASPQRVVEKEVDTVYVPVPTPAPAPEPEQVAVPVAVPYPVIAGVIAVPPNRGKRSGGTAAVLSGAAGRRPKDPGEVEIYNQVLKDEHAPSKELQDLDFWSKRYPDSDFRNDRTVLYLQVLDRLGQGSRVVMLGAPLVRGDVKAAFPDPAAGPVQILNVLYLVVKNGGAAEDKGAVKLAARQLLAYIPVFFAEARRPANVTEADWSAIAAHMARLARASLR
;
A
#
# COMPACT_ATOMS: atom_id res chain seq x y z
N MET A 1 -4.72 17.35 -47.35
CA MET A 1 -3.98 17.35 -46.08
C MET A 1 -4.77 16.47 -45.11
N LYS A 2 -4.31 15.24 -44.92
CA LYS A 2 -4.94 14.28 -44.00
C LYS A 2 -4.22 14.39 -42.66
N TRP A 3 -4.93 14.80 -41.63
CA TRP A 3 -4.44 14.81 -40.26
C TRP A 3 -4.50 13.39 -39.71
N LEU A 4 -3.34 12.81 -39.41
CA LEU A 4 -3.20 11.54 -38.74
C LEU A 4 -3.32 11.82 -37.24
N VAL A 5 -4.47 11.52 -36.67
CA VAL A 5 -4.65 11.51 -35.19
C VAL A 5 -4.00 10.23 -34.68
N VAL A 6 -2.82 10.36 -34.11
CA VAL A 6 -2.19 9.28 -33.35
C VAL A 6 -2.88 9.21 -31.98
N LEU A 7 -3.79 8.25 -31.83
CA LEU A 7 -4.30 7.85 -30.54
C LEU A 7 -3.15 7.22 -29.73
N MET A 8 -2.55 8.00 -28.85
CA MET A 8 -1.72 7.44 -27.77
C MET A 8 -2.64 6.69 -26.82
N ALA A 9 -2.63 5.37 -26.91
CA ALA A 9 -3.17 4.54 -25.86
C ALA A 9 -2.39 4.83 -24.57
N PRO A 10 -3.06 5.11 -23.44
CA PRO A 10 -2.36 5.20 -22.17
C PRO A 10 -1.72 3.85 -21.88
N ALA A 11 -0.42 3.84 -21.61
CA ALA A 11 0.26 2.67 -21.09
C ALA A 11 -0.43 2.29 -19.78
N VAL A 12 -1.10 1.14 -19.78
CA VAL A 12 -1.62 0.53 -18.56
C VAL A 12 -0.40 0.14 -17.73
N LEU A 13 -0.08 0.95 -16.74
CA LEU A 13 0.82 0.57 -15.66
C LEU A 13 0.15 -0.62 -14.96
N LEU A 14 0.70 -1.80 -15.17
CA LEU A 14 0.46 -2.94 -14.30
C LEU A 14 1.09 -2.59 -12.94
N THR A 15 0.41 -1.78 -12.16
CA THR A 15 0.70 -1.65 -10.74
C THR A 15 0.34 -2.99 -10.13
N GLY A 16 1.31 -3.70 -9.57
CA GLY A 16 1.03 -4.78 -8.64
C GLY A 16 0.01 -4.23 -7.65
N GLY A 17 -1.18 -4.88 -7.54
CA GLY A 17 -2.29 -4.35 -6.76
C GLY A 17 -1.82 -4.05 -5.34
N SER A 18 -2.19 -2.89 -4.81
CA SER A 18 -1.92 -2.53 -3.41
C SER A 18 -2.51 -3.61 -2.50
N ARG A 19 -1.73 -4.06 -1.52
CA ARG A 19 -2.16 -5.04 -0.52
C ARG A 19 -2.78 -4.30 0.66
N TYR A 20 -3.80 -4.89 1.24
CA TYR A 20 -4.47 -4.36 2.43
C TYR A 20 -4.60 -5.50 3.44
N ALA A 21 -4.12 -5.27 4.66
CA ALA A 21 -4.43 -6.17 5.76
C ALA A 21 -5.86 -5.88 6.24
N ARG A 22 -6.46 -6.85 6.91
CA ARG A 22 -7.83 -6.78 7.43
C ARG A 22 -7.81 -6.58 8.94
N LEU A 23 -8.58 -5.63 9.45
CA LEU A 23 -8.93 -5.63 10.86
C LEU A 23 -10.02 -6.68 11.09
N GLY A 24 -9.62 -7.87 11.55
CA GLY A 24 -10.49 -9.05 11.65
C GLY A 24 -11.41 -9.03 12.87
N ALA A 25 -10.86 -8.74 14.03
CA ALA A 25 -11.61 -8.69 15.29
C ALA A 25 -10.95 -7.73 16.27
N PHE A 26 -11.74 -7.19 17.18
CA PHE A 26 -11.23 -6.43 18.32
C PHE A 26 -12.23 -6.44 19.49
N GLU A 27 -11.72 -6.16 20.68
CA GLU A 27 -12.48 -5.98 21.91
C GLU A 27 -11.91 -4.80 22.67
N GLY A 28 -12.77 -4.08 23.38
CA GLY A 28 -12.38 -2.87 24.12
C GLY A 28 -11.93 -1.72 23.24
N PRO A 29 -11.27 -0.71 23.80
CA PRO A 29 -10.82 0.46 23.05
C PRO A 29 -9.61 0.10 22.15
N VAL A 30 -9.80 0.26 20.85
CA VAL A 30 -8.78 0.10 19.83
C VAL A 30 -8.92 1.25 18.83
N GLU A 31 -7.82 1.85 18.44
CA GLU A 31 -7.77 2.93 17.47
C GLU A 31 -6.78 2.62 16.35
N VAL A 32 -7.07 3.19 15.19
CA VAL A 32 -6.28 3.04 13.97
C VAL A 32 -5.94 4.42 13.41
N GLN A 33 -4.76 4.56 12.85
CA GLN A 33 -4.34 5.68 12.04
C GLN A 33 -3.92 5.14 10.68
N LEU A 34 -4.66 5.46 9.61
CA LEU A 34 -4.45 4.85 8.29
C LEU A 34 -3.17 5.31 7.61
N THR A 35 -2.77 6.56 7.83
CA THR A 35 -1.47 7.11 7.40
C THR A 35 -0.92 8.00 8.51
N ALA A 36 0.37 8.26 8.51
CA ALA A 36 1.02 9.14 9.49
C ALA A 36 0.45 10.58 9.52
N ALA A 37 -0.24 11.01 8.47
CA ALA A 37 -0.88 12.33 8.37
C ALA A 37 -2.32 12.34 8.88
N ASP A 38 -2.94 11.18 9.08
CA ASP A 38 -4.34 11.08 9.51
C ASP A 38 -4.48 11.22 11.04
N VAL A 39 -5.69 11.43 11.49
CA VAL A 39 -6.04 11.36 12.92
C VAL A 39 -6.31 9.92 13.33
N TRP A 40 -6.16 9.61 14.61
CA TRP A 40 -6.58 8.35 15.18
C TRP A 40 -8.11 8.23 15.13
N ILE A 41 -8.61 7.12 14.60
CA ILE A 41 -10.03 6.79 14.51
C ILE A 41 -10.32 5.49 15.26
N PRO A 42 -11.52 5.32 15.84
CA PRO A 42 -11.92 4.04 16.42
C PRO A 42 -11.81 2.90 15.40
N ALA A 43 -11.36 1.74 15.87
CA ALA A 43 -11.27 0.54 15.04
C ALA A 43 -12.65 0.07 14.59
N GLU A 44 -12.72 -0.43 13.36
CA GLU A 44 -13.90 -1.07 12.80
C GLU A 44 -13.53 -2.41 12.19
N ARG A 45 -14.39 -3.43 12.37
CA ARG A 45 -14.19 -4.72 11.69
C ARG A 45 -14.24 -4.52 10.16
N ASN A 46 -13.44 -5.29 9.44
CA ASN A 46 -13.28 -5.20 8.00
C ASN A 46 -12.66 -3.89 7.48
N LEU A 47 -12.10 -3.05 8.36
CA LEU A 47 -11.35 -1.89 7.93
C LEU A 47 -10.09 -2.33 7.18
N PRO A 48 -9.89 -1.92 5.92
CA PRO A 48 -8.65 -2.16 5.19
C PRO A 48 -7.49 -1.37 5.81
N LEU A 49 -6.40 -2.06 6.10
CA LEU A 49 -5.20 -1.47 6.68
C LEU A 49 -4.10 -1.43 5.60
N PRO A 50 -3.73 -0.25 5.10
CA PRO A 50 -2.65 -0.09 4.13
C PRO A 50 -1.27 -0.21 4.80
N GLU A 51 -0.22 -0.24 3.99
CA GLU A 51 1.13 0.05 4.43
C GLU A 51 1.19 1.43 5.11
N GLY A 52 1.94 1.53 6.20
CA GLY A 52 2.04 2.74 7.02
C GLY A 52 0.88 2.93 8.02
N ALA A 53 -0.06 1.98 8.10
CA ALA A 53 -1.13 2.04 9.09
C ALA A 53 -0.60 1.73 10.48
N TRP A 54 -1.03 2.52 11.47
CA TRP A 54 -0.76 2.34 12.89
C TRP A 54 -1.99 1.82 13.62
N LEU A 55 -1.77 0.96 14.59
CA LEU A 55 -2.81 0.43 15.49
C LEU A 55 -2.35 0.60 16.93
N ARG A 56 -3.29 0.96 17.81
CA ARG A 56 -3.07 0.96 19.25
C ARG A 56 -4.27 0.42 20.01
N SER A 57 -3.99 -0.35 21.05
CA SER A 57 -4.99 -0.87 21.99
C SER A 57 -4.86 -0.13 23.33
N GLY A 58 -5.98 0.22 23.95
CA GLY A 58 -5.99 0.75 25.32
C GLY A 58 -5.93 -0.37 26.38
N ALA A 59 -6.01 0.01 27.66
CA ALA A 59 -5.81 -0.86 28.83
C ALA A 59 -6.68 -2.13 28.88
N ALA A 60 -7.83 -2.15 28.21
CA ALA A 60 -8.70 -3.33 28.07
C ALA A 60 -8.89 -3.72 26.59
N GLY A 61 -8.05 -3.17 25.71
CA GLY A 61 -8.14 -3.38 24.28
C GLY A 61 -7.40 -4.62 23.83
N ARG A 62 -7.92 -5.30 22.81
CA ARG A 62 -7.20 -6.32 22.04
C ARG A 62 -7.70 -6.34 20.62
N VAL A 63 -6.82 -6.63 19.66
CA VAL A 63 -7.16 -6.59 18.23
C VAL A 63 -6.43 -7.70 17.47
N GLU A 64 -7.11 -8.20 16.43
CA GLU A 64 -6.56 -9.14 15.46
C GLU A 64 -6.52 -8.48 14.08
N VAL A 65 -5.37 -8.53 13.44
CA VAL A 65 -5.12 -8.14 12.06
C VAL A 65 -4.78 -9.39 11.27
N GLU A 66 -5.47 -9.61 10.18
CA GLU A 66 -5.23 -10.71 9.26
C GLU A 66 -4.55 -10.20 7.99
N PHE A 67 -3.56 -10.94 7.50
CA PHE A 67 -2.83 -10.64 6.28
C PHE A 67 -3.26 -11.56 5.13
N ASP A 68 -3.07 -11.11 3.89
CA ASP A 68 -3.50 -11.82 2.67
C ASP A 68 -2.81 -13.18 2.44
N ASP A 69 -1.69 -13.44 3.13
CA ASP A 69 -1.01 -14.73 3.16
C ASP A 69 -1.58 -15.70 4.19
N GLY A 70 -2.53 -15.26 5.01
CA GLY A 70 -3.13 -16.00 6.11
C GLY A 70 -2.40 -15.85 7.45
N SER A 71 -1.35 -15.02 7.50
CA SER A 71 -0.71 -14.65 8.77
C SER A 71 -1.65 -13.78 9.60
N ALA A 72 -1.49 -13.82 10.91
CA ALA A 72 -2.27 -13.03 11.85
C ALA A 72 -1.38 -12.37 12.91
N LEU A 73 -1.63 -11.08 13.14
CA LEU A 73 -1.06 -10.30 14.23
C LEU A 73 -2.14 -10.04 15.27
N ARG A 74 -1.82 -10.21 16.53
CA ARG A 74 -2.75 -9.92 17.65
C ARG A 74 -2.05 -9.03 18.66
N LEU A 75 -2.61 -7.88 18.94
CA LEU A 75 -2.14 -6.99 19.99
C LEU A 75 -2.94 -7.26 21.28
N ALA A 76 -2.24 -7.31 22.39
CA ALA A 76 -2.80 -7.29 23.74
C ALA A 76 -3.13 -5.85 24.16
N ALA A 77 -3.56 -5.66 25.40
CA ALA A 77 -3.78 -4.35 25.99
C ALA A 77 -2.51 -3.48 25.99
N ASP A 78 -2.69 -2.16 25.93
CA ASP A 78 -1.63 -1.17 26.02
C ASP A 78 -0.47 -1.43 25.04
N SER A 79 -0.81 -1.75 23.78
CA SER A 79 0.16 -2.11 22.74
C SER A 79 -0.01 -1.24 21.50
N GLN A 80 1.09 -0.97 20.80
CA GLN A 80 1.08 -0.18 19.57
C GLN A 80 2.01 -0.78 18.51
N CYS A 81 1.56 -0.84 17.29
CA CYS A 81 2.35 -1.31 16.15
C CYS A 81 2.06 -0.52 14.88
N GLU A 82 2.96 -0.67 13.91
CA GLU A 82 2.86 -0.18 12.54
C GLU A 82 2.97 -1.34 11.55
N ILE A 83 2.17 -1.31 10.49
CA ILE A 83 2.37 -2.13 9.30
C ILE A 83 3.39 -1.41 8.41
N SER A 84 4.69 -1.59 8.67
CA SER A 84 5.76 -0.74 8.15
C SER A 84 6.13 -1.02 6.69
N ASP A 85 5.91 -2.26 6.21
CA ASP A 85 6.06 -2.63 4.80
C ASP A 85 5.06 -3.73 4.47
N TYR A 86 4.22 -3.47 3.48
CA TYR A 86 3.20 -4.40 3.03
C TYR A 86 3.08 -4.40 1.51
N THR A 87 4.20 -4.67 0.86
CA THR A 87 4.37 -4.55 -0.59
C THR A 87 4.48 -5.89 -1.30
N THR A 88 4.31 -5.83 -2.61
CA THR A 88 4.65 -6.92 -3.53
C THR A 88 5.79 -6.47 -4.41
N LEU A 89 6.91 -7.19 -4.36
CA LEU A 89 8.07 -6.93 -5.20
C LEU A 89 7.76 -7.20 -6.68
N SER A 90 8.56 -6.64 -7.57
CA SER A 90 8.48 -6.90 -9.02
C SER A 90 8.65 -8.39 -9.37
N THR A 91 9.33 -9.13 -8.50
CA THR A 91 9.48 -10.60 -8.61
C THR A 91 8.20 -11.37 -8.27
N GLY A 92 7.15 -10.68 -7.82
CA GLY A 92 5.94 -11.29 -7.28
C GLY A 92 6.07 -11.75 -5.82
N GLN A 93 7.25 -11.62 -5.20
CA GLN A 93 7.44 -11.90 -3.79
C GLN A 93 6.78 -10.82 -2.95
N ARG A 94 6.01 -11.21 -1.94
CA ARG A 94 5.34 -10.30 -1.01
C ARG A 94 6.20 -10.11 0.24
N ILE A 95 6.20 -8.89 0.76
CA ILE A 95 6.88 -8.52 2.00
C ILE A 95 5.81 -8.13 3.02
N THR A 96 5.96 -8.59 4.23
CA THR A 96 5.16 -8.18 5.38
C THR A 96 6.11 -7.84 6.51
N LEU A 97 6.19 -6.56 6.86
CA LEU A 97 6.99 -6.04 7.97
C LEU A 97 6.08 -5.31 8.94
N VAL A 98 6.08 -5.75 10.17
CA VAL A 98 5.38 -5.09 11.27
C VAL A 98 6.41 -4.56 12.26
N SER A 99 6.26 -3.33 12.72
CA SER A 99 7.05 -2.75 13.80
C SER A 99 6.21 -2.69 15.07
N LEU A 100 6.58 -3.43 16.10
CA LEU A 100 6.00 -3.33 17.43
C LEU A 100 6.73 -2.23 18.20
N ASP A 101 6.06 -1.10 18.41
CA ASP A 101 6.62 0.06 19.12
C ASP A 101 6.70 -0.21 20.62
N HIS A 102 5.58 -0.64 21.23
CA HIS A 102 5.52 -1.07 22.61
C HIS A 102 4.38 -2.05 22.85
N GLY A 103 4.45 -2.77 23.97
CA GLY A 103 3.42 -3.68 24.43
C GLY A 103 3.66 -5.13 24.06
N LEU A 104 2.58 -5.90 24.03
CA LEU A 104 2.58 -7.35 23.83
C LEU A 104 1.82 -7.71 22.55
N ALA A 105 2.46 -8.49 21.69
CA ALA A 105 1.87 -8.99 20.45
C ALA A 105 2.09 -10.50 20.28
N TYR A 106 1.20 -11.11 19.51
CA TYR A 106 1.35 -12.47 18.99
C TYR A 106 1.38 -12.40 17.47
N PHE A 107 2.25 -13.17 16.86
CA PHE A 107 2.28 -13.30 15.42
C PHE A 107 2.26 -14.79 15.04
N THR A 108 1.27 -15.16 14.20
CA THR A 108 1.14 -16.50 13.66
C THR A 108 1.36 -16.45 12.15
N ARG A 109 2.29 -17.29 11.66
CA ARG A 109 2.51 -17.50 10.23
C ARG A 109 2.15 -18.94 9.87
N PRO A 110 1.14 -19.17 9.03
CA PRO A 110 0.69 -20.52 8.69
C PRO A 110 1.67 -21.25 7.74
N PRO A 111 1.52 -22.57 7.60
CA PRO A 111 2.31 -23.34 6.65
C PRO A 111 1.99 -22.97 5.20
N GLY A 112 2.96 -23.23 4.30
CA GLY A 112 2.79 -23.05 2.85
C GLY A 112 2.93 -21.59 2.36
N VAL A 113 3.19 -20.63 3.23
CA VAL A 113 3.54 -19.26 2.86
C VAL A 113 4.98 -19.22 2.36
N ARG A 114 5.22 -18.57 1.22
CA ARG A 114 6.56 -18.40 0.62
C ARG A 114 7.11 -16.99 0.77
N ASP A 115 6.28 -16.08 1.25
CA ASP A 115 6.57 -14.65 1.33
C ASP A 115 7.51 -14.32 2.51
N GLY A 116 8.17 -13.19 2.44
CA GLY A 116 9.01 -12.69 3.52
C GLY A 116 8.16 -12.02 4.60
N THR A 117 8.23 -12.54 5.83
CA THR A 117 7.52 -11.97 6.99
C THR A 117 8.51 -11.66 8.09
N SER A 118 8.47 -10.44 8.62
CA SER A 118 9.32 -9.99 9.72
C SER A 118 8.55 -9.13 10.72
N VAL A 119 8.95 -9.22 11.98
CA VAL A 119 8.52 -8.29 13.02
C VAL A 119 9.76 -7.63 13.62
N VAL A 120 9.72 -6.30 13.71
CA VAL A 120 10.78 -5.48 14.30
C VAL A 120 10.33 -4.97 15.65
N LEU A 121 11.21 -5.08 16.63
CA LEU A 121 11.07 -4.51 17.97
C LEU A 121 12.30 -3.63 18.27
N PRO A 122 12.26 -2.76 19.27
CA PRO A 122 13.45 -2.03 19.68
C PRO A 122 14.64 -2.97 19.94
N GLY A 123 15.70 -2.82 19.17
CA GLY A 123 16.94 -3.60 19.27
C GLY A 123 16.95 -5.00 18.66
N MET A 124 15.84 -5.49 18.06
CA MET A 124 15.80 -6.80 17.41
C MET A 124 14.86 -6.86 16.21
N GLN A 125 15.12 -7.84 15.35
CA GLN A 125 14.22 -8.28 14.28
C GLN A 125 13.98 -9.78 14.38
N VAL A 126 12.75 -10.20 14.18
CA VAL A 126 12.34 -11.59 14.12
C VAL A 126 11.82 -11.89 12.72
N MET A 127 12.48 -12.80 12.00
CA MET A 127 12.11 -13.21 10.66
C MET A 127 11.44 -14.58 10.72
N LEU A 128 10.21 -14.65 10.21
CA LEU A 128 9.41 -15.87 10.11
C LEU A 128 9.54 -16.43 8.68
N THR A 129 10.51 -17.29 8.44
CA THR A 129 10.75 -17.90 7.13
C THR A 129 9.94 -19.18 6.91
N ARG A 130 9.38 -19.74 7.97
CA ARG A 130 8.55 -20.95 7.99
C ARG A 130 7.32 -20.74 8.85
N ALA A 131 6.42 -21.72 8.89
CA ALA A 131 5.31 -21.71 9.83
C ALA A 131 5.85 -21.56 11.26
N ALA A 132 5.30 -20.62 11.99
CA ALA A 132 5.70 -20.35 13.36
C ALA A 132 4.63 -19.55 14.11
N ARG A 133 4.63 -19.68 15.43
CA ARG A 133 3.87 -18.84 16.37
C ARG A 133 4.84 -18.24 17.37
N VAL A 134 4.81 -16.94 17.49
CA VAL A 134 5.68 -16.19 18.41
C VAL A 134 4.86 -15.24 19.27
N ARG A 135 5.33 -15.03 20.47
CA ARG A 135 4.94 -13.93 21.35
C ARG A 135 6.07 -12.92 21.40
N LEU A 136 5.74 -11.66 21.27
CA LEU A 136 6.64 -10.53 21.12
C LEU A 136 6.28 -9.49 22.17
N GLU A 137 7.24 -9.02 22.93
CA GLU A 137 7.02 -7.99 23.96
C GLU A 137 8.06 -6.89 23.80
N ALA A 138 7.60 -5.65 23.62
CA ALA A 138 8.43 -4.46 23.60
C ALA A 138 8.12 -3.63 24.85
N ALA A 139 8.98 -3.74 25.86
CA ALA A 139 8.91 -2.96 27.09
C ALA A 139 9.92 -1.80 27.04
N THR A 140 9.79 -0.86 27.96
CA THR A 140 10.63 0.36 28.01
C THR A 140 12.14 0.08 27.99
N GLN A 141 12.58 -1.02 28.63
CA GLN A 141 14.00 -1.34 28.79
C GLN A 141 14.42 -2.61 28.08
N SER A 142 13.50 -3.38 27.52
CA SER A 142 13.81 -4.66 26.88
C SER A 142 12.80 -5.03 25.83
N SER A 143 13.27 -5.75 24.82
CA SER A 143 12.44 -6.45 23.86
C SER A 143 12.65 -7.95 23.97
N GLU A 144 11.54 -8.72 23.87
CA GLU A 144 11.55 -10.16 24.04
C GLU A 144 10.79 -10.86 22.91
N VAL A 145 11.30 -12.01 22.47
CA VAL A 145 10.61 -12.94 21.59
C VAL A 145 10.61 -14.33 22.21
N SER A 146 9.41 -14.91 22.36
CA SER A 146 9.21 -16.30 22.78
C SER A 146 8.66 -17.11 21.61
N VAL A 147 9.31 -18.22 21.24
CA VAL A 147 8.88 -19.10 20.15
C VAL A 147 7.94 -20.17 20.70
N LEU A 148 6.64 -19.97 20.50
CA LEU A 148 5.59 -20.88 20.97
C LEU A 148 5.50 -22.14 20.10
N ASP A 149 5.74 -21.99 18.79
CA ASP A 149 5.78 -23.10 17.82
C ASP A 149 6.62 -22.73 16.61
N GLY A 150 7.20 -23.73 15.92
CA GLY A 150 8.03 -23.51 14.74
C GLY A 150 9.45 -23.02 15.04
N THR A 151 10.09 -22.40 14.08
CA THR A 151 11.46 -21.86 14.19
C THR A 151 11.51 -20.50 13.53
N VAL A 152 12.14 -19.55 14.17
CA VAL A 152 12.30 -18.20 13.64
C VAL A 152 13.77 -17.78 13.65
N ARG A 153 14.14 -16.89 12.73
CA ARG A 153 15.44 -16.25 12.74
C ARG A 153 15.35 -14.98 13.57
N PHE A 154 16.10 -14.96 14.66
CA PHE A 154 16.34 -13.77 15.49
C PHE A 154 17.59 -13.04 15.00
N SER A 155 17.51 -11.72 14.92
CA SER A 155 18.63 -10.85 14.57
C SER A 155 18.68 -9.64 15.50
N SER A 156 19.86 -9.36 16.04
CA SER A 156 20.18 -8.17 16.83
C SER A 156 21.59 -7.72 16.50
N PRO A 157 22.06 -6.55 16.96
CA PRO A 157 23.46 -6.17 16.82
C PRO A 157 24.45 -7.15 17.46
N ALA A 158 24.01 -7.92 18.47
CA ALA A 158 24.85 -8.89 19.19
C ALA A 158 24.95 -10.24 18.50
N ALA A 159 23.88 -10.70 17.80
CA ALA A 159 23.82 -12.04 17.25
C ALA A 159 22.75 -12.18 16.17
N GLU A 160 22.96 -13.16 15.30
CA GLU A 160 21.94 -13.69 14.39
C GLU A 160 21.87 -15.22 14.60
N ILE A 161 20.74 -15.71 15.12
CA ILE A 161 20.55 -17.13 15.47
C ILE A 161 19.15 -17.61 15.11
N ASP A 162 18.98 -18.91 14.96
CA ASP A 162 17.67 -19.55 14.89
C ASP A 162 17.18 -19.87 16.31
N LEU A 163 15.98 -19.38 16.63
CA LEU A 163 15.29 -19.72 17.87
C LEU A 163 14.33 -20.87 17.63
N LEU A 164 14.37 -21.84 18.52
CA LEU A 164 13.59 -23.07 18.48
C LEU A 164 12.34 -22.97 19.38
N PRO A 165 11.33 -23.84 19.21
CA PRO A 165 10.18 -23.89 20.09
C PRO A 165 10.60 -24.05 21.56
N GLY A 166 9.94 -23.33 22.44
CA GLY A 166 10.26 -23.33 23.87
C GLY A 166 11.39 -22.38 24.29
N GLN A 167 11.98 -21.65 23.36
CA GLN A 167 13.02 -20.66 23.64
C GLN A 167 12.49 -19.24 23.68
N THR A 168 13.09 -18.44 24.56
CA THR A 168 12.87 -16.99 24.66
C THR A 168 14.19 -16.25 24.48
N SER A 169 14.23 -15.25 23.60
CA SER A 169 15.38 -14.34 23.51
C SER A 169 14.97 -12.93 23.92
N ARG A 170 15.82 -12.28 24.71
CA ARG A 170 15.64 -10.91 25.18
C ARG A 170 16.84 -10.05 24.83
N VAL A 171 16.60 -8.83 24.41
CA VAL A 171 17.59 -7.77 24.22
C VAL A 171 17.23 -6.57 25.08
N GLU A 172 18.25 -5.83 25.45
CA GLU A 172 18.15 -4.51 26.08
C GLU A 172 18.69 -3.48 25.08
N PRO A 173 17.86 -2.61 24.50
CA PRO A 173 18.30 -1.70 23.43
C PRO A 173 19.46 -0.79 23.81
N GLU A 174 19.59 -0.47 25.12
CA GLU A 174 20.72 0.32 25.64
C GLU A 174 22.03 -0.48 25.72
N LEU A 175 21.95 -1.83 25.65
CA LEU A 175 23.09 -2.74 25.65
C LEU A 175 23.14 -3.55 24.35
N PRO A 176 23.34 -2.91 23.19
CA PRO A 176 23.11 -3.53 21.87
C PRO A 176 24.01 -4.73 21.57
N ASN A 177 25.12 -4.89 22.29
CA ASN A 177 26.08 -6.00 22.13
C ASN A 177 25.76 -7.20 23.06
N ARG A 178 24.55 -7.26 23.64
CA ARG A 178 24.13 -8.35 24.53
C ARG A 178 22.75 -8.85 24.14
N PHE A 179 22.57 -10.14 24.27
CA PHE A 179 21.25 -10.78 24.27
C PHE A 179 21.24 -11.90 25.33
N PHE A 180 20.04 -12.22 25.78
CA PHE A 180 19.81 -13.31 26.73
C PHE A 180 19.01 -14.39 26.01
N LEU A 181 19.35 -15.64 26.26
CA LEU A 181 18.66 -16.79 25.68
C LEU A 181 18.21 -17.74 26.81
N ASP A 182 16.91 -17.83 27.01
CA ASP A 182 16.29 -18.77 27.93
C ASP A 182 15.74 -19.97 27.16
N ARG A 183 15.79 -21.16 27.79
CA ARG A 183 15.23 -22.41 27.27
C ARG A 183 13.86 -22.72 27.89
N ALA A 184 13.11 -21.67 28.18
CA ALA A 184 11.79 -21.76 28.77
C ALA A 184 10.92 -20.60 28.33
N ILE A 185 9.63 -20.79 28.29
CA ILE A 185 8.61 -19.78 28.05
C ILE A 185 7.71 -19.70 29.28
N ALA A 186 7.61 -18.52 29.89
CA ALA A 186 6.62 -18.26 30.90
C ALA A 186 5.23 -18.22 30.26
N GLU A 187 4.27 -19.00 30.81
CA GLU A 187 2.89 -18.98 30.33
C GLU A 187 2.24 -17.61 30.56
N ARG A 188 1.44 -17.16 29.59
CA ARG A 188 0.63 -15.94 29.64
C ARG A 188 -0.83 -16.30 29.36
N GLU A 189 -1.76 -15.63 30.01
CA GLU A 189 -3.20 -15.84 29.80
C GLU A 189 -3.63 -15.76 28.33
N LEU A 190 -3.06 -14.83 27.58
CA LEU A 190 -3.37 -14.62 26.18
C LEU A 190 -2.76 -15.65 25.23
N ASP A 191 -1.82 -16.49 25.67
CA ASP A 191 -1.25 -17.58 24.84
C ASP A 191 -2.36 -18.52 24.35
N LYS A 192 -3.30 -18.88 25.26
CA LYS A 192 -4.45 -19.71 24.94
C LYS A 192 -5.43 -18.97 24.00
N TRP A 193 -5.73 -17.72 24.30
CA TRP A 193 -6.62 -16.93 23.43
C TRP A 193 -6.08 -16.84 22.01
N SER A 194 -4.79 -16.55 21.84
CA SER A 194 -4.15 -16.49 20.52
C SER A 194 -4.22 -17.84 19.80
N ALA A 195 -3.94 -18.95 20.48
CA ALA A 195 -4.02 -20.28 19.90
C ALA A 195 -5.45 -20.70 19.52
N ASP A 196 -6.46 -20.30 20.32
CA ASP A 196 -7.86 -20.57 20.00
C ASP A 196 -8.33 -19.79 18.76
N ARG A 197 -7.77 -18.60 18.53
CA ARG A 197 -8.03 -17.79 17.32
C ARG A 197 -7.40 -18.36 16.05
N ASP A 198 -6.34 -19.16 16.15
CA ASP A 198 -5.71 -19.81 14.99
C ASP A 198 -6.57 -20.93 14.40
N LYS A 199 -7.31 -21.66 15.25
CA LYS A 199 -8.09 -22.86 14.85
C LYS A 199 -9.07 -22.60 13.68
N PRO A 200 -9.92 -21.56 13.69
CA PRO A 200 -10.81 -21.27 12.57
C PRO A 200 -10.06 -20.89 11.28
N LEU A 201 -8.91 -20.20 11.40
CA LEU A 201 -8.10 -19.81 10.26
C LEU A 201 -7.44 -21.02 9.59
N GLU A 202 -7.05 -22.03 10.35
CA GLU A 202 -6.40 -23.26 9.86
C GLU A 202 -7.37 -24.24 9.20
N ALA A 203 -8.62 -24.30 9.67
CA ALA A 203 -9.57 -25.38 9.38
C ALA A 203 -10.82 -24.93 8.59
N SER A 204 -10.80 -23.77 7.95
CA SER A 204 -11.97 -23.25 7.22
C SER A 204 -12.31 -24.06 5.95
N PRO A 205 -13.48 -24.71 5.89
CA PRO A 205 -13.96 -25.40 4.67
C PRO A 205 -14.10 -24.47 3.47
N SER A 206 -14.45 -23.21 3.67
CA SER A 206 -14.54 -22.19 2.62
C SER A 206 -13.21 -21.92 1.93
N GLY A 207 -12.07 -22.23 2.56
CA GLY A 207 -10.73 -22.09 1.97
C GLY A 207 -10.51 -22.90 0.69
N GLY A 208 -11.34 -23.93 0.40
CA GLY A 208 -11.32 -24.65 -0.87
C GLY A 208 -11.95 -23.89 -2.04
N HIS A 209 -12.77 -22.88 -1.78
CA HIS A 209 -13.54 -22.14 -2.79
C HIS A 209 -12.92 -20.79 -3.17
N VAL A 210 -12.01 -20.27 -2.36
CA VAL A 210 -11.39 -18.94 -2.54
C VAL A 210 -9.88 -19.05 -2.65
N VAL A 211 -9.25 -18.02 -3.18
CA VAL A 211 -7.78 -17.95 -3.34
C VAL A 211 -7.15 -17.33 -2.10
N GLU A 212 -7.85 -16.38 -1.52
CA GLU A 212 -7.46 -15.62 -0.34
C GLU A 212 -7.43 -16.51 0.89
N ARG A 213 -6.58 -16.14 1.86
CA ARG A 213 -6.38 -16.90 3.10
C ARG A 213 -6.87 -16.17 4.35
N TYR A 214 -7.39 -14.96 4.23
CA TYR A 214 -7.87 -14.14 5.33
C TYR A 214 -9.34 -13.75 5.14
N GLY A 215 -10.07 -13.60 6.23
CA GLY A 215 -11.53 -13.39 6.21
C GLY A 215 -12.35 -14.62 5.80
N VAL A 216 -11.71 -15.77 5.58
CA VAL A 216 -12.37 -17.00 5.08
C VAL A 216 -13.22 -17.66 6.16
N ALA A 217 -12.71 -17.69 7.37
CA ALA A 217 -13.39 -18.34 8.49
C ALA A 217 -14.75 -17.71 8.83
N ASP A 218 -14.92 -16.43 8.55
CA ASP A 218 -16.19 -15.74 8.78
C ASP A 218 -17.31 -16.18 7.80
N LEU A 219 -16.96 -16.70 6.63
CA LEU A 219 -17.93 -17.22 5.66
C LEU A 219 -18.61 -18.50 6.20
N ASP A 220 -17.83 -19.38 6.86
CA ASP A 220 -18.34 -20.66 7.36
C ASP A 220 -19.41 -20.49 8.44
N ALA A 221 -19.30 -19.43 9.23
CA ALA A 221 -20.26 -19.13 10.28
C ALA A 221 -21.52 -18.38 9.79
N ALA A 222 -21.46 -17.76 8.59
CA ALA A 222 -22.45 -16.77 8.17
C ALA A 222 -23.18 -17.11 6.88
N GLY A 223 -22.93 -18.25 6.28
CA GLY A 223 -23.58 -18.67 5.04
C GLY A 223 -23.23 -20.10 4.63
N HIS A 224 -23.56 -20.43 3.41
CA HIS A 224 -23.31 -21.76 2.87
C HIS A 224 -22.99 -21.70 1.37
N TRP A 225 -22.34 -22.74 0.85
CA TRP A 225 -21.95 -22.86 -0.54
C TRP A 225 -23.01 -23.61 -1.36
N ILE A 226 -23.33 -23.05 -2.53
CA ILE A 226 -24.32 -23.61 -3.47
C ILE A 226 -23.60 -23.82 -4.80
N GLN A 227 -23.77 -25.00 -5.39
CA GLN A 227 -23.31 -25.28 -6.75
C GLN A 227 -24.37 -24.85 -7.76
N THR A 228 -23.99 -24.02 -8.72
CA THR A 228 -24.86 -23.54 -9.81
C THR A 228 -24.26 -23.90 -11.16
N ASP A 229 -25.12 -23.95 -12.20
CA ASP A 229 -24.68 -24.29 -13.57
C ASP A 229 -23.92 -23.11 -14.21
N GLU A 230 -24.25 -21.87 -13.88
CA GLU A 230 -23.69 -20.68 -14.52
C GLU A 230 -22.35 -20.25 -13.91
N PHE A 231 -22.24 -20.20 -12.58
CA PHE A 231 -21.09 -19.64 -11.86
C PHE A 231 -20.29 -20.67 -11.08
N GLY A 232 -20.70 -21.96 -11.10
CA GLY A 232 -20.09 -22.97 -10.27
C GLY A 232 -20.45 -22.79 -8.79
N ALA A 233 -19.48 -22.92 -7.89
CA ALA A 233 -19.71 -22.70 -6.46
C ALA A 233 -19.86 -21.21 -6.15
N VAL A 234 -21.01 -20.85 -5.59
CA VAL A 234 -21.35 -19.51 -5.11
C VAL A 234 -21.68 -19.57 -3.62
N TRP A 235 -21.43 -18.49 -2.90
CA TRP A 235 -21.71 -18.42 -1.46
C TRP A 235 -22.97 -17.60 -1.20
N LYS A 236 -23.88 -18.17 -0.40
CA LYS A 236 -25.13 -17.50 0.00
C LYS A 236 -25.06 -17.11 1.47
N PRO A 237 -25.20 -15.80 1.82
CA PRO A 237 -25.25 -15.38 3.20
C PRO A 237 -26.54 -15.85 3.89
N ALA A 238 -26.46 -16.16 5.16
CA ALA A 238 -27.60 -16.35 6.04
C ALA A 238 -28.18 -14.97 6.43
N ALA A 239 -28.70 -14.25 5.45
CA ALA A 239 -29.26 -12.90 5.62
C ALA A 239 -30.77 -12.94 5.71
N ALA A 240 -31.37 -11.88 6.30
CA ALA A 240 -32.82 -11.71 6.37
C ALA A 240 -33.44 -11.52 4.97
N GLU A 241 -34.70 -11.84 4.84
CA GLU A 241 -35.47 -11.57 3.62
C GLU A 241 -35.40 -10.07 3.25
N GLY A 242 -35.18 -9.79 1.98
CA GLY A 242 -35.01 -8.41 1.47
C GLY A 242 -33.64 -7.79 1.72
N TRP A 243 -32.68 -8.52 2.29
CA TRP A 243 -31.31 -8.06 2.40
C TRP A 243 -30.67 -7.83 1.02
N VAL A 244 -29.92 -6.75 0.89
CA VAL A 244 -29.21 -6.36 -0.33
C VAL A 244 -27.75 -6.01 0.01
N PRO A 245 -26.77 -6.43 -0.80
CA PRO A 245 -25.37 -6.10 -0.56
C PRO A 245 -25.13 -4.58 -0.66
N PHE A 246 -24.08 -4.11 0.01
CA PHE A 246 -23.64 -2.69 0.07
C PHE A 246 -24.65 -1.73 0.72
N GLN A 247 -25.56 -2.22 1.58
CA GLN A 247 -26.47 -1.36 2.35
C GLN A 247 -26.10 -1.20 3.82
N LYS A 248 -25.32 -2.13 4.37
CA LYS A 248 -24.86 -2.07 5.76
C LYS A 248 -23.34 -1.94 5.82
N GLY A 249 -22.88 -0.75 6.13
CA GLY A 249 -21.46 -0.38 6.12
C GLY A 249 -21.30 1.08 5.70
N ARG A 250 -20.11 1.45 5.30
CA ARG A 250 -19.80 2.81 4.82
C ARG A 250 -18.67 2.80 3.81
N TRP A 251 -18.58 3.83 2.99
CA TRP A 251 -17.43 4.10 2.14
C TRP A 251 -16.43 4.96 2.90
N VAL A 252 -15.16 4.58 2.84
CA VAL A 252 -14.03 5.33 3.39
C VAL A 252 -13.07 5.63 2.25
N TRP A 253 -12.59 6.87 2.18
CA TRP A 253 -11.63 7.27 1.17
C TRP A 253 -10.21 6.81 1.50
N TYR A 254 -9.58 6.14 0.55
CA TYR A 254 -8.17 5.76 0.57
C TYR A 254 -7.44 6.43 -0.58
N ASP A 255 -6.33 7.11 -0.28
CA ASP A 255 -5.54 7.77 -1.30
C ASP A 255 -4.96 6.74 -2.28
N GLY A 256 -5.11 6.99 -3.59
CA GLY A 256 -4.71 6.05 -4.66
C GLY A 256 -5.68 4.90 -4.95
N LEU A 257 -6.64 4.60 -4.08
CA LEU A 257 -7.65 3.56 -4.27
C LEU A 257 -9.06 4.12 -4.48
N GLY A 258 -9.40 5.22 -3.81
CA GLY A 258 -10.72 5.83 -3.82
C GLY A 258 -11.61 5.37 -2.67
N TYR A 259 -12.92 5.60 -2.82
CA TYR A 259 -13.89 5.14 -1.83
C TYR A 259 -13.93 3.62 -1.78
N THR A 260 -13.63 3.09 -0.60
CA THR A 260 -13.54 1.67 -0.30
C THR A 260 -14.61 1.29 0.71
N TRP A 261 -15.33 0.21 0.44
CA TRP A 261 -16.41 -0.25 1.29
C TRP A 261 -15.88 -0.88 2.58
N VAL A 262 -16.34 -0.40 3.71
CA VAL A 262 -16.12 -1.03 5.03
C VAL A 262 -17.43 -1.67 5.43
N ALA A 263 -17.47 -3.00 5.37
CA ALA A 263 -18.70 -3.76 5.59
C ALA A 263 -19.09 -3.80 7.07
N GLY A 264 -20.38 -3.60 7.35
CA GLY A 264 -20.94 -3.78 8.68
C GLY A 264 -21.29 -5.23 9.02
N GLU A 265 -21.27 -6.14 8.03
CA GLU A 265 -21.38 -7.58 8.23
C GLU A 265 -20.01 -8.16 8.59
N SER A 266 -19.94 -9.03 9.60
CA SER A 266 -18.66 -9.63 10.05
C SER A 266 -17.93 -10.39 8.95
N TRP A 267 -18.67 -11.04 8.06
CA TRP A 267 -18.20 -11.84 6.94
C TRP A 267 -17.90 -11.02 5.67
N GLY A 268 -18.10 -9.69 5.70
CA GLY A 268 -18.12 -8.86 4.48
C GLY A 268 -16.78 -8.70 3.78
N TRP A 269 -15.64 -9.07 4.40
CA TRP A 269 -14.33 -8.83 3.79
C TRP A 269 -14.21 -9.43 2.39
N LEU A 270 -14.34 -10.73 2.24
CA LEU A 270 -14.17 -11.38 0.93
C LEU A 270 -15.30 -11.03 -0.04
N PRO A 271 -16.59 -11.09 0.35
CA PRO A 271 -17.68 -10.85 -0.60
C PRO A 271 -17.73 -9.44 -1.17
N TYR A 272 -17.17 -8.46 -0.49
CA TYR A 272 -17.17 -7.09 -1.00
C TYR A 272 -15.89 -6.68 -1.72
N HIS A 273 -14.77 -7.42 -1.53
CA HIS A 273 -13.48 -7.03 -2.10
C HIS A 273 -12.91 -8.03 -3.11
N TYR A 274 -13.42 -9.27 -3.15
CA TYR A 274 -12.83 -10.36 -3.94
C TYR A 274 -13.86 -11.15 -4.76
N GLY A 275 -14.79 -10.45 -5.38
CA GLY A 275 -15.80 -11.04 -6.23
C GLY A 275 -17.00 -10.13 -6.41
N ARG A 276 -18.06 -10.66 -7.00
CA ARG A 276 -19.26 -9.90 -7.33
C ARG A 276 -20.52 -10.57 -6.83
N TRP A 277 -21.58 -9.78 -6.75
CA TRP A 277 -22.87 -10.22 -6.30
C TRP A 277 -23.79 -10.52 -7.48
N ALA A 278 -24.39 -11.69 -7.47
CA ALA A 278 -25.42 -12.09 -8.43
C ALA A 278 -26.76 -12.29 -7.73
N HIS A 279 -27.85 -12.02 -8.43
CA HIS A 279 -29.21 -12.18 -7.91
C HIS A 279 -30.02 -13.14 -8.77
N ALA A 280 -30.68 -14.10 -8.14
CA ALA A 280 -31.68 -14.95 -8.78
C ALA A 280 -32.96 -14.95 -7.95
N ALA A 281 -34.11 -15.06 -8.62
CA ALA A 281 -35.41 -15.01 -7.94
C ALA A 281 -35.55 -16.11 -6.89
N GLU A 282 -35.04 -17.29 -7.18
CA GLU A 282 -35.13 -18.48 -6.31
C GLU A 282 -34.09 -18.52 -5.19
N LEU A 283 -32.94 -17.89 -5.42
CA LEU A 283 -31.82 -17.91 -4.48
C LEU A 283 -31.66 -16.61 -3.70
N GLY A 284 -32.17 -15.49 -4.24
CA GLY A 284 -31.81 -14.16 -3.75
C GLY A 284 -30.36 -13.81 -4.11
N TRP A 285 -29.69 -13.03 -3.27
CA TRP A 285 -28.32 -12.62 -3.48
C TRP A 285 -27.32 -13.72 -3.12
N VAL A 286 -26.38 -13.96 -4.03
CA VAL A 286 -25.25 -14.86 -3.85
C VAL A 286 -23.96 -14.16 -4.26
N TRP A 287 -22.89 -14.47 -3.57
CA TRP A 287 -21.55 -13.99 -3.91
C TRP A 287 -20.85 -14.98 -4.85
N VAL A 288 -20.29 -14.46 -5.93
CA VAL A 288 -19.49 -15.21 -6.91
C VAL A 288 -18.04 -14.82 -6.70
N PRO A 289 -17.17 -15.74 -6.17
CA PRO A 289 -15.78 -15.45 -5.90
C PRO A 289 -15.01 -15.11 -7.17
N SER A 290 -14.09 -14.14 -7.08
CA SER A 290 -13.10 -13.88 -8.12
C SER A 290 -11.94 -14.86 -8.03
N LEU A 291 -11.29 -15.14 -9.15
CA LEU A 291 -10.00 -15.82 -9.19
C LEU A 291 -8.82 -14.83 -9.09
N SER A 292 -9.11 -13.54 -9.15
CA SER A 292 -8.13 -12.47 -9.01
C SER A 292 -7.82 -12.22 -7.54
N GLN A 293 -6.55 -12.20 -7.17
CA GLN A 293 -6.07 -11.84 -5.82
C GLN A 293 -5.93 -10.32 -5.62
N VAL A 294 -6.45 -9.53 -6.55
CA VAL A 294 -6.36 -8.07 -6.47
C VAL A 294 -7.50 -7.55 -5.60
N PHE A 295 -7.14 -6.85 -4.54
CA PHE A 295 -8.09 -6.15 -3.68
C PHE A 295 -8.87 -5.11 -4.48
N LYS A 296 -10.19 -5.12 -4.37
CA LYS A 296 -11.10 -4.15 -5.00
C LYS A 296 -11.74 -3.27 -3.91
N PRO A 297 -11.90 -1.97 -4.16
CA PRO A 297 -12.51 -1.07 -3.17
C PRO A 297 -13.99 -1.38 -2.88
N GLY A 298 -14.66 -2.03 -3.82
CA GLY A 298 -16.06 -2.42 -3.80
C GLY A 298 -16.61 -2.38 -5.21
N GLU A 299 -17.20 -3.48 -5.66
CA GLU A 299 -17.66 -3.61 -7.04
C GLU A 299 -19.12 -3.18 -7.19
N VAL A 300 -19.30 -1.87 -7.35
CA VAL A 300 -20.60 -1.21 -7.51
C VAL A 300 -20.60 -0.31 -8.73
N TYR A 301 -21.78 -0.06 -9.28
CA TYR A 301 -22.00 1.08 -10.16
C TYR A 301 -22.47 2.28 -9.35
N TRP A 302 -22.08 3.47 -9.77
CA TRP A 302 -22.38 4.72 -9.09
C TRP A 302 -23.37 5.58 -9.87
N LEU A 303 -24.24 6.24 -9.14
CA LEU A 303 -25.11 7.30 -9.63
C LEU A 303 -24.85 8.57 -8.82
N ALA A 304 -24.85 9.71 -9.46
CA ALA A 304 -24.68 11.00 -8.78
C ALA A 304 -25.70 12.01 -9.31
N ALA A 305 -26.14 12.91 -8.45
CA ALA A 305 -26.87 14.11 -8.85
C ALA A 305 -25.93 15.06 -9.62
N LYS A 306 -26.47 15.82 -10.58
CA LYS A 306 -25.70 16.81 -11.33
C LYS A 306 -25.05 17.88 -10.43
N ASP A 307 -25.70 18.22 -9.33
CA ASP A 307 -25.23 19.17 -8.31
C ASP A 307 -24.36 18.51 -7.22
N ALA A 308 -24.07 17.21 -7.37
CA ALA A 308 -23.29 16.42 -6.42
C ALA A 308 -23.83 16.45 -4.96
N THR A 309 -25.13 16.66 -4.77
CA THR A 309 -25.73 16.71 -3.42
C THR A 309 -26.03 15.34 -2.84
N PHE A 310 -26.12 14.32 -3.70
CA PHE A 310 -26.27 12.93 -3.30
C PHE A 310 -25.57 11.98 -4.25
N VAL A 311 -25.28 10.78 -3.76
CA VAL A 311 -24.81 9.64 -4.53
C VAL A 311 -25.67 8.42 -4.22
N ALA A 312 -25.72 7.51 -5.18
CA ALA A 312 -26.31 6.19 -5.01
C ALA A 312 -25.38 5.14 -5.63
N TRP A 313 -25.50 3.91 -5.16
CA TRP A 313 -24.74 2.79 -5.70
C TRP A 313 -25.55 1.51 -5.64
N GLY A 314 -25.23 0.60 -6.55
CA GLY A 314 -25.78 -0.75 -6.57
C GLY A 314 -24.70 -1.78 -6.91
N PRO A 315 -24.90 -3.05 -6.49
CA PRO A 315 -23.94 -4.11 -6.75
C PRO A 315 -23.79 -4.40 -8.24
N LEU A 316 -22.57 -4.69 -8.68
CA LEU A 316 -22.28 -5.20 -10.01
C LEU A 316 -22.38 -6.73 -10.01
N ALA A 317 -23.09 -7.27 -11.01
CA ALA A 317 -23.06 -8.70 -11.27
C ALA A 317 -21.79 -9.14 -12.00
N PRO A 318 -21.45 -10.45 -11.97
CA PRO A 318 -20.34 -10.99 -12.74
C PRO A 318 -20.47 -10.65 -14.23
N GLY A 319 -19.40 -10.14 -14.82
CA GLY A 319 -19.38 -9.74 -16.23
C GLY A 319 -19.99 -8.37 -16.55
N GLU A 320 -20.58 -7.67 -15.60
CA GLU A 320 -21.12 -6.33 -15.83
C GLU A 320 -20.04 -5.24 -15.85
N PRO A 321 -20.12 -4.26 -16.75
CA PRO A 321 -19.22 -3.13 -16.78
C PRO A 321 -19.55 -2.13 -15.66
N TYR A 322 -18.56 -1.32 -15.22
CA TYR A 322 -18.76 -0.27 -14.22
C TYR A 322 -19.62 0.89 -14.72
N VAL A 323 -19.65 1.12 -16.01
CA VAL A 323 -20.45 2.18 -16.63
C VAL A 323 -21.55 1.54 -17.46
N VAL A 324 -22.76 1.90 -17.17
CA VAL A 324 -23.95 1.44 -17.88
C VAL A 324 -24.76 2.62 -18.40
N ALA A 325 -25.35 2.43 -19.56
CA ALA A 325 -26.11 3.47 -20.22
C ALA A 325 -27.44 3.78 -19.49
N GLU A 326 -28.16 2.76 -19.04
CA GLU A 326 -29.39 2.92 -18.24
C GLU A 326 -29.61 1.67 -17.37
N PRO A 327 -29.91 1.78 -16.05
CA PRO A 327 -30.31 0.64 -15.27
C PRO A 327 -31.70 0.16 -15.72
N SER A 328 -31.96 -1.11 -15.61
CA SER A 328 -33.34 -1.59 -15.53
C SER A 328 -33.95 -0.90 -14.31
N ARG A 329 -34.96 -0.02 -14.52
CA ARG A 329 -35.61 0.75 -13.44
C ARG A 329 -36.03 -0.14 -12.26
N GLN A 330 -36.45 -1.35 -12.55
CA GLN A 330 -36.97 -2.29 -11.56
C GLN A 330 -35.87 -2.76 -10.59
N PHE A 331 -34.65 -3.02 -11.07
CA PHE A 331 -33.52 -3.43 -10.22
C PHE A 331 -32.86 -2.25 -9.56
N ALA A 332 -32.68 -1.15 -10.27
CA ALA A 332 -32.05 0.05 -9.72
C ALA A 332 -32.76 0.54 -8.45
N GLU A 333 -34.10 0.64 -8.48
CA GLU A 333 -34.90 1.12 -7.33
C GLU A 333 -34.86 0.13 -6.15
N ALA A 334 -34.85 -1.17 -6.39
CA ALA A 334 -34.89 -2.19 -5.34
C ALA A 334 -33.55 -2.38 -4.62
N TYR A 335 -32.43 -2.24 -5.33
CA TYR A 335 -31.11 -2.64 -4.84
C TYR A 335 -30.13 -1.48 -4.65
N LEU A 336 -30.55 -0.25 -4.88
CA LEU A 336 -29.74 0.94 -4.65
C LEU A 336 -29.66 1.30 -3.16
N ALA A 337 -28.46 1.60 -2.72
CA ALA A 337 -28.21 2.38 -1.52
C ALA A 337 -27.97 3.85 -1.89
N PHE A 338 -28.30 4.75 -0.97
CA PHE A 338 -28.21 6.19 -1.17
C PHE A 338 -27.52 6.86 -0.01
N ALA A 339 -26.84 7.96 -0.28
CA ALA A 339 -26.30 8.84 0.75
C ALA A 339 -26.34 10.30 0.32
N ARG A 340 -26.42 11.22 1.29
CA ARG A 340 -26.04 12.60 1.05
C ARG A 340 -24.55 12.64 0.75
N TYR A 341 -24.17 13.44 -0.24
CA TYR A 341 -22.79 13.57 -0.61
C TYR A 341 -22.34 15.02 -0.50
N THR A 342 -21.21 15.21 0.12
CA THR A 342 -20.50 16.50 0.15
C THR A 342 -19.17 16.29 -0.56
N PRO A 343 -18.90 17.01 -1.67
CA PRO A 343 -17.62 16.93 -2.34
C PRO A 343 -16.46 17.15 -1.36
N GLY A 344 -15.47 16.26 -1.40
CA GLY A 344 -14.34 16.29 -0.46
C GLY A 344 -14.55 15.54 0.86
N SER A 345 -15.72 14.97 1.11
CA SER A 345 -15.93 14.10 2.28
C SER A 345 -15.06 12.85 2.17
N ARG A 346 -14.40 12.48 3.27
CA ARG A 346 -13.61 11.23 3.32
C ARG A 346 -14.45 10.00 3.67
N THR A 347 -15.73 10.19 4.02
CA THR A 347 -16.65 9.08 4.30
C THR A 347 -17.99 9.33 3.64
N ILE A 348 -18.69 8.23 3.27
CA ILE A 348 -20.06 8.24 2.78
C ILE A 348 -20.82 7.15 3.52
N ASP A 349 -21.81 7.57 4.31
CA ASP A 349 -22.65 6.66 5.09
C ASP A 349 -24.00 6.48 4.42
N PRO A 350 -24.51 5.24 4.23
CA PRO A 350 -25.81 4.99 3.64
C PRO A 350 -26.98 5.42 4.52
N ALA A 351 -26.71 5.75 5.78
CA ALA A 351 -27.75 6.21 6.70
C ALA A 351 -28.16 7.65 6.43
N GLY A 352 -29.45 7.91 6.29
CA GLY A 352 -30.03 9.28 6.27
C GLY A 352 -30.85 9.65 5.05
N PHE A 353 -30.98 8.81 4.03
CA PHE A 353 -32.06 8.92 3.07
C PHE A 353 -33.27 8.12 3.59
N GLY A 354 -34.21 8.85 4.23
CA GLY A 354 -35.58 8.34 4.37
C GLY A 354 -36.12 7.97 2.98
N ALA A 355 -37.28 7.32 2.89
CA ALA A 355 -37.88 6.75 1.71
C ALA A 355 -37.37 7.31 0.36
N ARG A 356 -36.90 6.42 -0.48
CA ARG A 356 -36.26 6.64 -1.80
C ARG A 356 -37.08 7.61 -2.66
N PRO A 357 -36.63 8.85 -2.92
CA PRO A 357 -37.44 9.76 -3.72
C PRO A 357 -37.25 9.38 -5.19
N LYS A 358 -38.35 8.97 -5.84
CA LYS A 358 -38.35 8.76 -7.31
C LYS A 358 -37.84 9.98 -8.08
N GLU A 359 -38.06 11.16 -7.55
CA GLU A 359 -37.60 12.45 -8.06
C GLU A 359 -36.08 12.58 -8.07
N VAL A 360 -35.40 11.96 -7.10
CA VAL A 360 -33.94 11.98 -6.97
C VAL A 360 -33.29 11.12 -8.07
N LEU A 361 -33.85 9.95 -8.35
CA LEU A 361 -33.37 9.07 -9.41
C LEU A 361 -33.57 9.66 -10.82
N ALA A 362 -34.63 10.42 -11.03
CA ALA A 362 -34.91 11.08 -12.31
C ALA A 362 -33.84 12.14 -12.68
N GLN A 363 -33.10 12.64 -11.70
CA GLN A 363 -32.04 13.65 -11.87
C GLN A 363 -30.62 13.05 -11.77
N ALA A 364 -30.50 11.76 -11.46
CA ALA A 364 -29.23 11.08 -11.31
C ALA A 364 -28.66 10.64 -12.67
N SER A 365 -27.35 10.76 -12.82
CA SER A 365 -26.58 10.25 -13.95
C SER A 365 -25.55 9.24 -13.48
N TYR A 366 -25.18 8.28 -14.34
CA TYR A 366 -24.08 7.37 -14.06
C TYR A 366 -22.77 8.11 -13.99
N VAL A 367 -21.93 7.69 -13.04
CA VAL A 367 -20.55 8.18 -12.87
C VAL A 367 -19.62 6.99 -13.04
N ALA A 368 -18.62 7.15 -13.90
CA ALA A 368 -17.66 6.09 -14.18
C ALA A 368 -16.84 5.67 -12.94
N ALA A 369 -16.60 6.62 -12.04
CA ALA A 369 -15.99 6.39 -10.74
C ALA A 369 -16.27 7.57 -9.83
N LEU A 370 -16.59 7.31 -8.58
CA LEU A 370 -16.67 8.35 -7.57
C LEU A 370 -15.23 8.61 -7.08
N GLY A 371 -14.52 9.46 -7.80
CA GLY A 371 -13.21 9.97 -7.38
C GLY A 371 -11.97 9.09 -7.62
N SER A 372 -12.05 7.93 -8.28
CA SER A 372 -10.87 7.08 -8.47
C SER A 372 -10.55 6.75 -9.93
N PRO A 373 -9.31 7.07 -10.40
CA PRO A 373 -8.82 6.60 -11.69
C PRO A 373 -8.65 5.07 -11.79
N ALA A 374 -8.43 4.38 -10.65
CA ALA A 374 -8.19 2.93 -10.62
C ALA A 374 -9.42 2.12 -11.03
N MET A 375 -10.64 2.61 -10.78
CA MET A 375 -11.86 1.92 -11.18
C MET A 375 -12.11 1.96 -12.69
N ALA A 376 -11.63 2.98 -13.38
CA ALA A 376 -11.73 3.06 -14.85
C ALA A 376 -10.83 2.03 -15.57
N ALA A 377 -9.74 1.61 -14.93
CA ALA A 377 -8.78 0.66 -15.50
C ALA A 377 -9.20 -0.82 -15.33
N SER A 378 -10.10 -1.14 -14.41
CA SER A 378 -10.50 -2.51 -14.10
C SER A 378 -11.53 -3.13 -15.07
N ARG A 379 -11.70 -2.56 -16.26
CA ARG A 379 -12.58 -3.10 -17.33
C ARG A 379 -12.22 -4.52 -17.80
N LEU A 380 -11.07 -5.06 -17.36
CA LEU A 380 -10.54 -6.33 -17.88
C LEU A 380 -10.90 -7.57 -17.07
N ASP A 381 -11.51 -7.45 -15.90
CA ASP A 381 -11.92 -8.60 -15.08
C ASP A 381 -13.33 -9.16 -15.44
N ALA A 382 -13.79 -8.93 -16.66
CA ALA A 382 -15.04 -9.48 -17.16
C ALA A 382 -14.97 -10.98 -17.50
N ALA A 383 -13.87 -11.66 -17.19
CA ALA A 383 -13.80 -13.10 -17.34
C ALA A 383 -14.76 -13.77 -16.33
N ARG A 384 -15.69 -14.58 -16.83
CA ARG A 384 -16.54 -15.42 -15.98
C ARG A 384 -15.64 -16.24 -15.05
N PRO A 385 -15.93 -16.29 -13.75
CA PRO A 385 -15.19 -17.18 -12.86
C PRO A 385 -15.35 -18.60 -13.37
N GLN A 386 -14.23 -19.26 -13.70
CA GLN A 386 -14.26 -20.68 -13.99
C GLN A 386 -14.31 -21.42 -12.66
N ALA A 387 -15.23 -22.37 -12.53
CA ALA A 387 -15.30 -23.22 -11.37
C ALA A 387 -13.94 -23.87 -11.11
N ARG A 388 -13.43 -23.75 -9.91
CA ARG A 388 -12.19 -24.41 -9.49
C ARG A 388 -12.42 -25.91 -9.49
N ALA A 389 -11.67 -26.62 -10.31
CA ALA A 389 -11.64 -28.08 -10.24
C ALA A 389 -11.01 -28.49 -8.89
N GLY A 390 -11.78 -29.15 -8.02
CA GLY A 390 -11.29 -29.71 -6.76
C GLY A 390 -11.89 -29.18 -5.47
N SER A 391 -12.82 -28.22 -5.50
CA SER A 391 -13.60 -27.83 -4.32
C SER A 391 -14.58 -28.95 -3.94
N THR A 392 -14.49 -29.49 -2.76
CA THR A 392 -15.22 -30.69 -2.34
C THR A 392 -16.41 -30.46 -1.41
N HIS A 393 -16.56 -29.25 -0.86
CA HIS A 393 -17.63 -28.94 0.07
C HIS A 393 -18.65 -27.99 -0.55
N VAL A 394 -19.81 -28.56 -0.96
CA VAL A 394 -20.97 -27.82 -1.45
C VAL A 394 -22.19 -28.31 -0.70
N ASP A 395 -22.91 -27.42 -0.06
CA ASP A 395 -24.10 -27.79 0.76
C ASP A 395 -25.28 -28.20 -0.10
N THR A 396 -25.42 -27.57 -1.29
CA THR A 396 -26.58 -27.80 -2.17
C THR A 396 -26.19 -27.63 -3.63
N VAL A 397 -26.76 -28.45 -4.51
CA VAL A 397 -26.66 -28.32 -5.96
C VAL A 397 -27.99 -27.83 -6.50
N VAL A 398 -28.01 -26.67 -7.15
CA VAL A 398 -29.22 -26.08 -7.74
C VAL A 398 -29.00 -25.96 -9.26
N LYS A 399 -29.95 -26.50 -10.06
CA LYS A 399 -29.91 -26.50 -11.52
C LYS A 399 -30.99 -25.60 -12.10
N GLY A 400 -30.72 -25.06 -13.29
CA GLY A 400 -31.69 -24.27 -14.05
C GLY A 400 -31.98 -22.89 -13.48
N VAL A 401 -31.11 -22.37 -12.60
CA VAL A 401 -31.25 -21.00 -12.07
C VAL A 401 -30.78 -20.00 -13.11
N THR A 402 -31.56 -18.97 -13.34
CA THR A 402 -31.19 -17.84 -14.19
C THR A 402 -30.91 -16.64 -13.33
N PHE A 403 -29.68 -16.14 -13.45
CA PHE A 403 -29.26 -14.92 -12.74
C PHE A 403 -29.67 -13.69 -13.54
N ALA A 404 -30.30 -12.76 -12.85
CA ALA A 404 -30.71 -11.50 -13.42
C ALA A 404 -29.53 -10.51 -13.46
N SER A 405 -29.40 -9.78 -14.55
CA SER A 405 -28.52 -8.61 -14.61
C SER A 405 -29.17 -7.46 -13.85
N PRO A 406 -28.56 -6.88 -12.81
CA PRO A 406 -29.06 -5.67 -12.16
C PRO A 406 -28.97 -4.44 -13.06
N GLN A 407 -28.41 -4.59 -14.26
CA GLN A 407 -28.22 -3.52 -15.23
C GLN A 407 -28.64 -3.98 -16.62
N ARG A 408 -29.28 -3.08 -17.36
CA ARG A 408 -29.57 -3.29 -18.77
C ARG A 408 -28.59 -2.46 -19.61
N VAL A 409 -27.73 -3.13 -20.34
CA VAL A 409 -26.86 -2.46 -21.31
C VAL A 409 -27.70 -2.02 -22.51
N VAL A 410 -27.84 -0.73 -22.72
CA VAL A 410 -28.36 -0.14 -23.94
C VAL A 410 -27.22 0.64 -24.58
N GLU A 411 -26.91 0.35 -25.85
CA GLU A 411 -25.95 1.12 -26.62
C GLU A 411 -26.49 2.53 -26.87
N LYS A 412 -26.23 3.45 -25.97
CA LYS A 412 -26.43 4.89 -26.14
C LYS A 412 -25.22 5.66 -25.63
N GLU A 413 -25.01 6.82 -26.23
CA GLU A 413 -23.98 7.78 -25.83
C GLU A 413 -24.15 8.13 -24.34
N VAL A 414 -23.11 7.90 -23.55
CA VAL A 414 -23.13 8.10 -22.10
C VAL A 414 -22.56 9.47 -21.78
N ASP A 415 -23.38 10.35 -21.24
CA ASP A 415 -22.90 11.58 -20.59
C ASP A 415 -22.15 11.22 -19.32
N THR A 416 -20.84 11.25 -19.39
CA THR A 416 -19.98 10.96 -18.23
C THR A 416 -19.90 12.19 -17.33
N VAL A 417 -20.58 12.14 -16.18
CA VAL A 417 -20.47 13.17 -15.15
C VAL A 417 -19.28 12.85 -14.24
N TYR A 418 -18.32 13.76 -14.18
CA TYR A 418 -17.19 13.66 -13.25
C TYR A 418 -17.60 14.23 -11.88
N VAL A 419 -17.53 13.40 -10.85
CA VAL A 419 -17.72 13.84 -9.47
C VAL A 419 -16.35 14.14 -8.85
N PRO A 420 -16.15 15.34 -8.26
CA PRO A 420 -14.85 15.73 -7.73
C PRO A 420 -14.29 14.75 -6.72
N VAL A 421 -12.99 14.51 -6.81
CA VAL A 421 -12.22 13.75 -5.83
C VAL A 421 -12.18 14.53 -4.52
N PRO A 422 -12.29 13.89 -3.34
CA PRO A 422 -12.05 14.56 -2.07
C PRO A 422 -10.67 15.22 -2.08
N THR A 423 -10.63 16.51 -1.82
CA THR A 423 -9.37 17.19 -1.54
C THR A 423 -8.94 16.77 -0.13
N PRO A 424 -7.67 16.39 0.09
CA PRO A 424 -7.18 16.15 1.45
C PRO A 424 -7.56 17.33 2.32
N ALA A 425 -8.07 17.07 3.54
CA ALA A 425 -8.34 18.12 4.49
C ALA A 425 -7.08 18.97 4.63
N PRO A 426 -7.17 20.31 4.57
CA PRO A 426 -6.02 21.16 4.83
C PRO A 426 -5.45 20.74 6.18
N ALA A 427 -4.15 20.49 6.23
CA ALA A 427 -3.46 20.32 7.49
C ALA A 427 -3.79 21.53 8.37
N PRO A 428 -4.00 21.36 9.70
CA PRO A 428 -4.26 22.48 10.59
C PRO A 428 -3.18 23.52 10.32
N GLU A 429 -3.60 24.76 10.06
CA GLU A 429 -2.68 25.86 9.76
C GLU A 429 -1.59 25.88 10.84
N PRO A 430 -0.33 25.67 10.49
CA PRO A 430 0.73 25.95 11.43
C PRO A 430 0.71 27.46 11.68
N GLU A 431 0.73 27.83 12.93
CA GLU A 431 0.96 29.19 13.38
C GLU A 431 2.02 29.83 12.48
N GLN A 432 1.72 30.98 11.89
CA GLN A 432 2.47 31.61 10.80
C GLN A 432 3.94 31.88 11.17
N VAL A 433 4.76 30.88 11.07
CA VAL A 433 6.17 31.07 10.79
C VAL A 433 6.26 31.12 9.26
N ALA A 434 6.76 32.22 8.71
CA ALA A 434 6.90 32.41 7.28
C ALA A 434 7.68 31.24 6.67
N VAL A 435 6.96 30.22 6.17
CA VAL A 435 7.53 29.08 5.48
C VAL A 435 7.90 29.57 4.08
N PRO A 436 9.18 29.48 3.66
CA PRO A 436 9.55 29.81 2.29
C PRO A 436 8.74 28.92 1.37
N VAL A 437 8.16 29.49 0.32
CA VAL A 437 7.43 28.80 -0.73
C VAL A 437 8.24 27.57 -1.17
N ALA A 438 7.73 26.38 -0.88
CA ALA A 438 8.37 25.15 -1.30
C ALA A 438 8.28 25.07 -2.83
N VAL A 439 9.40 25.15 -3.50
CA VAL A 439 9.47 24.84 -4.95
C VAL A 439 9.13 23.35 -5.07
N PRO A 440 8.09 22.95 -5.81
CA PRO A 440 7.66 21.57 -5.90
C PRO A 440 8.82 20.67 -6.36
N TYR A 441 9.02 19.54 -5.71
CA TYR A 441 10.04 18.54 -6.03
C TYR A 441 10.09 18.14 -7.53
N PRO A 442 8.93 18.04 -8.24
CA PRO A 442 8.91 17.78 -9.69
C PRO A 442 9.67 18.82 -10.54
N VAL A 443 9.71 20.07 -10.10
CA VAL A 443 10.46 21.11 -10.82
C VAL A 443 11.97 20.91 -10.65
N ILE A 444 12.41 20.55 -9.45
CA ILE A 444 13.84 20.27 -9.18
C ILE A 444 14.24 18.96 -9.85
N ALA A 445 13.44 17.90 -9.75
CA ALA A 445 13.69 16.62 -10.39
C ALA A 445 13.64 16.73 -11.94
N GLY A 446 12.70 17.48 -12.50
CA GLY A 446 12.60 17.72 -13.93
C GLY A 446 13.73 18.58 -14.50
N VAL A 447 14.32 19.46 -13.68
CA VAL A 447 15.45 20.34 -14.06
C VAL A 447 16.79 19.64 -13.84
N ILE A 448 16.89 18.77 -12.84
CA ILE A 448 18.13 18.14 -12.41
C ILE A 448 18.23 16.67 -12.88
N ALA A 449 17.12 16.05 -13.32
CA ALA A 449 17.17 14.75 -13.96
C ALA A 449 17.95 14.87 -15.28
N VAL A 450 19.06 14.16 -15.38
CA VAL A 450 19.73 13.95 -16.66
C VAL A 450 18.77 13.11 -17.51
N PRO A 451 18.21 13.62 -18.62
CA PRO A 451 17.49 12.75 -19.52
C PRO A 451 18.45 11.66 -19.99
N PRO A 452 18.05 10.38 -19.99
CA PRO A 452 18.87 9.35 -20.59
C PRO A 452 19.16 9.80 -22.02
N ASN A 453 20.44 9.81 -22.38
CA ASN A 453 20.92 10.31 -23.68
C ASN A 453 20.18 9.59 -24.81
N ARG A 454 19.10 10.18 -25.32
CA ARG A 454 18.34 9.69 -26.48
C ARG A 454 19.13 9.95 -27.76
N GLY A 455 20.29 9.30 -27.86
CA GLY A 455 20.92 9.06 -29.15
C GLY A 455 20.02 8.13 -29.96
N LYS A 456 19.42 8.65 -31.02
CA LYS A 456 18.78 7.83 -32.06
C LYS A 456 19.74 6.73 -32.50
N ARG A 457 19.49 5.48 -32.08
CA ARG A 457 19.75 4.29 -32.91
C ARG A 457 19.13 3.03 -32.27
N SER A 458 18.58 2.24 -33.13
CA SER A 458 17.97 0.94 -32.93
C SER A 458 18.89 -0.06 -32.22
N GLY A 459 18.34 -0.79 -31.26
CA GLY A 459 18.85 -2.10 -30.81
C GLY A 459 19.80 -2.03 -29.62
N GLY A 460 19.37 -2.49 -28.46
CA GLY A 460 20.22 -2.89 -27.35
C GLY A 460 20.18 -1.99 -26.12
N THR A 461 19.53 -2.46 -25.08
CA THR A 461 19.39 -1.90 -23.72
C THR A 461 20.72 -1.76 -22.94
N ALA A 462 21.87 -2.02 -23.54
CA ALA A 462 23.18 -2.03 -22.88
C ALA A 462 23.88 -0.67 -22.77
N ALA A 463 23.29 0.44 -23.27
CA ALA A 463 24.00 1.72 -23.41
C ALA A 463 23.89 2.66 -22.18
N VAL A 464 23.10 2.35 -21.17
CA VAL A 464 22.76 3.30 -20.09
C VAL A 464 23.74 3.25 -18.92
N LEU A 465 24.34 2.09 -18.62
CA LEU A 465 25.41 1.96 -17.61
C LEU A 465 26.84 2.07 -18.18
N SER A 466 27.03 2.33 -19.47
CA SER A 466 28.36 2.59 -20.03
C SER A 466 28.76 4.04 -19.79
N GLY A 467 29.26 4.33 -18.58
CA GLY A 467 29.78 5.66 -18.23
C GLY A 467 31.16 5.89 -18.83
N ALA A 468 31.46 7.16 -19.23
CA ALA A 468 32.80 7.64 -19.46
C ALA A 468 33.71 7.29 -18.25
N ALA A 469 34.99 7.01 -18.47
CA ALA A 469 36.00 6.66 -17.47
C ALA A 469 36.16 5.17 -17.09
N GLY A 470 35.84 4.22 -17.98
CA GLY A 470 36.20 2.81 -17.78
C GLY A 470 35.32 2.00 -16.82
N ARG A 471 34.27 2.61 -16.25
CA ARG A 471 33.29 1.91 -15.39
C ARG A 471 32.43 0.96 -16.22
N ARG A 472 32.25 -0.27 -15.75
CA ARG A 472 31.44 -1.28 -16.44
C ARG A 472 30.52 -2.02 -15.47
N PRO A 473 29.31 -2.38 -15.92
CA PRO A 473 28.49 -3.33 -15.16
C PRO A 473 29.24 -4.65 -14.97
N LYS A 474 29.04 -5.29 -13.85
CA LYS A 474 29.69 -6.60 -13.55
C LYS A 474 29.20 -7.68 -14.51
N ASP A 475 27.91 -7.65 -14.86
CA ASP A 475 27.29 -8.53 -15.83
C ASP A 475 25.97 -7.90 -16.38
N PRO A 476 25.27 -8.50 -17.36
CA PRO A 476 23.99 -8.00 -17.86
C PRO A 476 22.90 -7.88 -16.80
N GLY A 477 22.91 -8.71 -15.75
CA GLY A 477 21.93 -8.66 -14.66
C GLY A 477 22.03 -7.38 -13.85
N GLU A 478 23.22 -6.79 -13.72
CA GLU A 478 23.37 -5.49 -13.07
C GLU A 478 22.69 -4.37 -13.86
N VAL A 479 22.74 -4.43 -15.19
CA VAL A 479 22.03 -3.49 -16.08
C VAL A 479 20.52 -3.63 -15.94
N GLU A 480 20.03 -4.87 -15.85
CA GLU A 480 18.60 -5.16 -15.68
C GLU A 480 18.07 -4.58 -14.36
N ILE A 481 18.81 -4.78 -13.26
CA ILE A 481 18.43 -4.23 -11.95
C ILE A 481 18.42 -2.70 -11.98
N TYR A 482 19.44 -2.08 -12.54
CA TYR A 482 19.49 -0.63 -12.70
C TYR A 482 18.29 -0.09 -13.50
N ASN A 483 17.97 -0.73 -14.62
CA ASN A 483 16.80 -0.36 -15.41
C ASN A 483 15.49 -0.55 -14.65
N GLN A 484 15.41 -1.57 -13.77
CA GLN A 484 14.25 -1.78 -12.92
C GLN A 484 14.12 -0.66 -11.87
N VAL A 485 15.20 -0.28 -11.19
CA VAL A 485 15.22 0.87 -10.27
C VAL A 485 14.69 2.14 -10.94
N LEU A 486 15.17 2.46 -12.14
CA LEU A 486 14.70 3.65 -12.88
C LEU A 486 13.24 3.56 -13.32
N LYS A 487 12.75 2.36 -13.59
CA LYS A 487 11.35 2.12 -13.97
C LYS A 487 10.41 2.35 -12.78
N ASP A 488 10.88 2.04 -11.57
CA ASP A 488 10.11 2.13 -10.35
C ASP A 488 10.26 3.48 -9.62
N GLU A 489 10.82 4.52 -10.26
CA GLU A 489 11.02 5.86 -9.68
C GLU A 489 9.74 6.53 -9.13
N HIS A 490 8.56 6.12 -9.61
CA HIS A 490 7.26 6.60 -9.13
C HIS A 490 6.65 5.73 -8.01
N ALA A 491 7.35 4.67 -7.59
CA ALA A 491 6.97 3.76 -6.53
C ALA A 491 8.09 3.67 -5.48
N PRO A 492 8.25 4.67 -4.58
CA PRO A 492 9.44 4.82 -3.74
C PRO A 492 9.79 3.60 -2.88
N SER A 493 8.78 2.91 -2.33
CA SER A 493 9.01 1.69 -1.53
C SER A 493 9.60 0.56 -2.38
N LYS A 494 9.15 0.42 -3.62
CA LYS A 494 9.63 -0.59 -4.56
C LYS A 494 11.03 -0.25 -5.08
N GLU A 495 11.26 1.01 -5.44
CA GLU A 495 12.56 1.50 -5.84
C GLU A 495 13.62 1.26 -4.75
N LEU A 496 13.26 1.48 -3.47
CA LEU A 496 14.15 1.19 -2.34
C LEU A 496 14.52 -0.28 -2.25
N GLN A 497 13.56 -1.18 -2.48
CA GLN A 497 13.79 -2.61 -2.47
C GLN A 497 14.70 -3.07 -3.62
N ASP A 498 14.49 -2.53 -4.82
CA ASP A 498 15.34 -2.83 -5.97
C ASP A 498 16.78 -2.30 -5.75
N LEU A 499 16.91 -1.16 -5.09
CA LEU A 499 18.21 -0.63 -4.66
C LEU A 499 18.88 -1.54 -3.63
N ASP A 500 18.14 -2.05 -2.64
CA ASP A 500 18.64 -2.99 -1.64
C ASP A 500 19.08 -4.31 -2.30
N PHE A 501 18.29 -4.81 -3.26
CA PHE A 501 18.65 -5.99 -4.03
C PHE A 501 19.92 -5.75 -4.85
N TRP A 502 20.04 -4.61 -5.54
CA TRP A 502 21.24 -4.22 -6.26
C TRP A 502 22.45 -4.15 -5.33
N SER A 503 22.29 -3.55 -4.16
CA SER A 503 23.36 -3.43 -3.17
C SER A 503 23.87 -4.77 -2.67
N LYS A 504 22.96 -5.70 -2.39
CA LYS A 504 23.28 -7.06 -1.92
C LYS A 504 23.91 -7.92 -3.02
N ARG A 505 23.41 -7.81 -4.23
CA ARG A 505 23.87 -8.63 -5.37
C ARG A 505 25.21 -8.17 -5.93
N TYR A 506 25.47 -6.85 -5.92
CA TYR A 506 26.67 -6.23 -6.47
C TYR A 506 27.28 -5.24 -5.47
N PRO A 507 27.82 -5.72 -4.33
CA PRO A 507 28.40 -4.84 -3.31
C PRO A 507 29.59 -4.02 -3.84
N ASP A 508 30.40 -4.60 -4.74
CA ASP A 508 31.57 -3.99 -5.36
C ASP A 508 31.30 -3.39 -6.73
N SER A 509 30.08 -2.93 -6.98
CA SER A 509 29.71 -2.26 -8.22
C SER A 509 30.54 -0.99 -8.46
N ASP A 510 30.93 -0.77 -9.72
CA ASP A 510 31.55 0.50 -10.14
C ASP A 510 30.55 1.67 -10.07
N PHE A 511 29.24 1.38 -9.95
CA PHE A 511 28.12 2.32 -9.84
C PHE A 511 27.60 2.48 -8.40
N ARG A 512 28.36 2.05 -7.38
CA ARG A 512 27.93 2.13 -5.98
C ARG A 512 27.58 3.56 -5.52
N ASN A 513 28.32 4.57 -6.00
CA ASN A 513 28.05 5.96 -5.66
C ASN A 513 26.78 6.47 -6.36
N ASP A 514 26.57 6.10 -7.62
CA ASP A 514 25.35 6.41 -8.37
C ASP A 514 24.14 5.78 -7.68
N ARG A 515 24.25 4.53 -7.27
CA ARG A 515 23.24 3.83 -6.46
C ARG A 515 22.97 4.56 -5.14
N THR A 516 24.00 5.08 -4.48
CA THR A 516 23.83 5.87 -3.25
C THR A 516 22.99 7.12 -3.52
N VAL A 517 23.18 7.83 -4.63
CA VAL A 517 22.33 8.98 -4.99
C VAL A 517 20.88 8.57 -5.13
N LEU A 518 20.59 7.45 -5.78
CA LEU A 518 19.23 6.92 -5.90
C LEU A 518 18.64 6.58 -4.52
N TYR A 519 19.43 5.98 -3.62
CA TYR A 519 19.01 5.79 -2.24
C TYR A 519 18.64 7.09 -1.54
N LEU A 520 19.47 8.14 -1.67
CA LEU A 520 19.17 9.43 -1.05
C LEU A 520 17.85 10.01 -1.57
N GLN A 521 17.60 9.90 -2.87
CA GLN A 521 16.38 10.40 -3.52
C GLN A 521 15.14 9.64 -3.05
N VAL A 522 15.19 8.31 -3.02
CA VAL A 522 14.05 7.50 -2.60
C VAL A 522 13.75 7.66 -1.11
N LEU A 523 14.79 7.70 -0.27
CA LEU A 523 14.64 7.91 1.17
C LEU A 523 14.09 9.29 1.51
N ASP A 524 14.45 10.33 0.74
CA ASP A 524 13.87 11.67 0.86
C ASP A 524 12.39 11.68 0.53
N ARG A 525 11.96 10.98 -0.56
CA ARG A 525 10.54 10.82 -0.92
C ARG A 525 9.74 10.03 0.12
N LEU A 526 10.40 9.09 0.81
CA LEU A 526 9.81 8.31 1.91
C LEU A 526 9.84 9.03 3.25
N GLY A 527 10.33 10.28 3.32
CA GLY A 527 10.43 11.05 4.56
C GLY A 527 11.48 10.54 5.55
N GLN A 528 12.37 9.62 5.15
CA GLN A 528 13.40 8.99 6.00
C GLN A 528 14.66 9.85 6.10
N GLY A 529 14.50 11.09 6.52
CA GLY A 529 15.56 12.10 6.49
C GLY A 529 16.84 11.74 7.26
N SER A 530 16.72 11.06 8.40
CA SER A 530 17.89 10.59 9.16
C SER A 530 18.74 9.60 8.35
N ARG A 531 18.10 8.68 7.61
CA ARG A 531 18.80 7.73 6.73
C ARG A 531 19.43 8.42 5.53
N VAL A 532 18.80 9.46 4.97
CA VAL A 532 19.39 10.28 3.91
C VAL A 532 20.74 10.86 4.37
N VAL A 533 20.78 11.46 5.55
CA VAL A 533 22.04 12.04 6.07
C VAL A 533 23.06 10.95 6.40
N MET A 534 22.65 9.86 7.01
CA MET A 534 23.53 8.74 7.34
C MET A 534 24.22 8.16 6.09
N LEU A 535 23.49 7.93 5.01
CA LEU A 535 24.06 7.38 3.77
C LEU A 535 24.82 8.42 2.94
N GLY A 536 24.42 9.69 3.00
CA GLY A 536 25.10 10.77 2.28
C GLY A 536 26.37 11.29 2.96
N ALA A 537 26.47 11.15 4.27
CA ALA A 537 27.60 11.67 5.05
C ALA A 537 28.98 11.17 4.59
N PRO A 538 29.20 9.89 4.27
CA PRO A 538 30.49 9.42 3.74
C PRO A 538 30.91 10.12 2.44
N LEU A 539 29.97 10.37 1.51
CA LEU A 539 30.22 11.09 0.25
C LEU A 539 30.57 12.56 0.50
N VAL A 540 29.89 13.20 1.45
CA VAL A 540 30.15 14.60 1.84
C VAL A 540 31.49 14.78 2.53
N ARG A 541 31.92 13.81 3.35
CA ARG A 541 33.24 13.84 4.04
C ARG A 541 34.38 13.45 3.14
N GLY A 542 34.11 12.68 2.10
CA GLY A 542 35.10 12.33 1.09
C GLY A 542 35.26 13.43 0.03
N ASP A 543 35.93 13.10 -1.05
CA ASP A 543 35.97 13.96 -2.24
C ASP A 543 34.73 13.68 -3.11
N VAL A 544 33.69 14.47 -2.88
CA VAL A 544 32.41 14.33 -3.62
C VAL A 544 32.57 14.51 -5.12
N LYS A 545 33.59 15.25 -5.59
CA LYS A 545 33.87 15.43 -7.02
C LYS A 545 34.53 14.20 -7.62
N ALA A 546 35.46 13.60 -6.91
CA ALA A 546 36.09 12.35 -7.34
C ALA A 546 35.11 11.15 -7.29
N ALA A 547 34.12 11.22 -6.42
CA ALA A 547 33.05 10.20 -6.35
C ALA A 547 32.19 10.11 -7.62
N PHE A 548 32.07 11.19 -8.40
CA PHE A 548 31.26 11.31 -9.59
C PHE A 548 32.04 11.87 -10.78
N PRO A 549 32.91 11.06 -11.40
CA PRO A 549 33.85 11.52 -12.44
C PRO A 549 33.19 11.74 -13.81
N ASP A 550 31.93 11.36 -14.01
CA ASP A 550 31.23 11.54 -15.28
C ASP A 550 30.99 13.04 -15.56
N PRO A 551 31.47 13.60 -16.67
CA PRO A 551 31.35 15.04 -16.94
C PRO A 551 29.92 15.48 -17.22
N ALA A 552 29.02 14.57 -17.66
CA ALA A 552 27.62 14.86 -17.96
C ALA A 552 26.73 14.66 -16.73
N ALA A 553 26.80 13.49 -16.08
CA ALA A 553 25.95 13.13 -14.94
C ALA A 553 26.52 13.62 -13.59
N GLY A 554 27.84 13.63 -13.42
CA GLY A 554 28.50 13.93 -12.18
C GLY A 554 28.12 15.26 -11.54
N PRO A 555 28.02 16.36 -12.27
CA PRO A 555 27.58 17.64 -11.71
C PRO A 555 26.20 17.59 -11.03
N VAL A 556 25.26 16.86 -11.61
CA VAL A 556 23.91 16.68 -11.06
C VAL A 556 23.92 15.79 -9.84
N GLN A 557 24.71 14.71 -9.86
CA GLN A 557 24.86 13.79 -8.74
C GLN A 557 25.48 14.48 -7.52
N ILE A 558 26.52 15.29 -7.71
CA ILE A 558 27.13 16.11 -6.67
C ILE A 558 26.09 17.04 -6.04
N LEU A 559 25.34 17.77 -6.87
CA LEU A 559 24.31 18.68 -6.38
C LEU A 559 23.25 17.94 -5.57
N ASN A 560 22.78 16.79 -6.05
CA ASN A 560 21.78 15.97 -5.37
C ASN A 560 22.27 15.49 -4.00
N VAL A 561 23.49 14.97 -3.89
CA VAL A 561 24.03 14.55 -2.60
C VAL A 561 24.07 15.72 -1.61
N LEU A 562 24.65 16.84 -2.01
CA LEU A 562 24.80 17.99 -1.14
C LEU A 562 23.45 18.59 -0.72
N TYR A 563 22.53 18.72 -1.68
CA TYR A 563 21.19 19.27 -1.43
C TYR A 563 20.36 18.37 -0.51
N LEU A 564 20.29 17.06 -0.80
CA LEU A 564 19.48 16.13 -0.03
C LEU A 564 19.97 15.98 1.42
N VAL A 565 21.30 15.96 1.64
CA VAL A 565 21.85 15.94 3.00
C VAL A 565 21.49 17.22 3.76
N VAL A 566 21.55 18.38 3.12
CA VAL A 566 21.18 19.66 3.74
C VAL A 566 19.68 19.73 4.02
N LYS A 567 18.86 19.35 3.05
CA LYS A 567 17.38 19.34 3.15
C LYS A 567 16.90 18.52 4.35
N ASN A 568 17.51 17.36 4.55
CA ASN A 568 17.13 16.41 5.59
C ASN A 568 17.88 16.62 6.92
N GLY A 569 18.65 17.68 7.04
CA GLY A 569 19.48 17.97 8.21
C GLY A 569 18.73 18.19 9.51
N GLY A 570 17.44 18.55 9.47
CA GLY A 570 16.62 18.78 10.65
C GLY A 570 16.47 17.55 11.55
N ALA A 571 16.21 16.40 10.93
CA ALA A 571 16.01 15.12 11.61
C ALA A 571 17.29 14.32 11.87
N ALA A 572 18.46 14.82 11.44
CA ALA A 572 19.71 14.09 11.49
C ALA A 572 20.46 14.27 12.80
N GLU A 573 21.06 13.19 13.32
CA GLU A 573 21.99 13.22 14.45
C GLU A 573 23.34 13.83 14.05
N ASP A 574 23.82 13.54 12.83
CA ASP A 574 25.11 14.00 12.30
C ASP A 574 25.06 15.44 11.78
N LYS A 575 24.93 16.39 12.70
CA LYS A 575 24.94 17.82 12.38
C LYS A 575 26.27 18.28 11.73
N GLY A 576 27.35 17.56 11.98
CA GLY A 576 28.67 17.84 11.39
C GLY A 576 28.68 17.62 9.88
N ALA A 577 28.15 16.49 9.41
CA ALA A 577 27.99 16.21 7.99
C ALA A 577 27.03 17.20 7.30
N VAL A 578 25.93 17.57 7.96
CA VAL A 578 24.97 18.56 7.43
C VAL A 578 25.62 19.93 7.25
N LYS A 579 26.37 20.42 8.23
CA LYS A 579 27.09 21.70 8.12
C LYS A 579 28.19 21.66 7.06
N LEU A 580 28.87 20.53 6.91
CA LEU A 580 29.86 20.36 5.84
C LEU A 580 29.21 20.38 4.46
N ALA A 581 28.11 19.63 4.28
CA ALA A 581 27.33 19.62 3.05
C ALA A 581 26.80 21.02 2.70
N ALA A 582 26.33 21.77 3.68
CA ALA A 582 25.85 23.13 3.48
C ALA A 582 26.95 24.09 2.97
N ARG A 583 28.16 24.00 3.51
CA ARG A 583 29.34 24.77 3.03
C ARG A 583 29.71 24.38 1.58
N GLN A 584 29.77 23.09 1.31
CA GLN A 584 30.07 22.58 -0.03
C GLN A 584 28.98 22.97 -1.03
N LEU A 585 27.70 22.90 -0.66
CA LEU A 585 26.58 23.30 -1.50
C LEU A 585 26.65 24.79 -1.86
N LEU A 586 26.90 25.67 -0.88
CA LEU A 586 27.05 27.09 -1.13
C LEU A 586 28.21 27.41 -2.11
N ALA A 587 29.32 26.68 -2.00
CA ALA A 587 30.44 26.81 -2.92
C ALA A 587 30.14 26.22 -4.31
N TYR A 588 29.26 25.23 -4.40
CA TYR A 588 28.97 24.53 -5.65
C TYR A 588 27.85 25.19 -6.46
N ILE A 589 26.89 25.88 -5.82
CA ILE A 589 25.77 26.55 -6.49
C ILE A 589 26.23 27.47 -7.63
N PRO A 590 27.23 28.40 -7.48
CA PRO A 590 27.65 29.26 -8.58
C PRO A 590 28.23 28.49 -9.77
N VAL A 591 28.88 27.37 -9.50
CA VAL A 591 29.49 26.51 -10.53
C VAL A 591 28.42 25.72 -11.29
N PHE A 592 27.43 25.20 -10.58
CA PHE A 592 26.37 24.41 -11.19
C PHE A 592 25.34 25.25 -11.92
N PHE A 593 24.92 26.36 -11.33
CA PHE A 593 23.86 27.24 -11.89
C PHE A 593 24.39 28.31 -12.86
N ALA A 594 25.61 28.13 -13.38
CA ALA A 594 26.09 28.98 -14.46
C ALA A 594 25.17 28.87 -15.68
N GLU A 595 24.94 29.98 -16.38
CA GLU A 595 24.01 30.11 -17.54
C GLU A 595 24.24 29.05 -18.62
N ALA A 596 25.50 28.70 -18.87
CA ALA A 596 25.87 27.67 -19.85
C ALA A 596 25.33 26.27 -19.55
N ARG A 597 24.81 26.02 -18.33
CA ARG A 597 24.24 24.75 -17.90
C ARG A 597 22.72 24.76 -17.81
N ARG A 598 22.09 25.91 -18.03
CA ARG A 598 20.63 26.01 -17.94
C ARG A 598 19.98 25.20 -19.05
N PRO A 599 19.06 24.26 -18.71
CA PRO A 599 18.29 23.52 -19.71
C PRO A 599 17.40 24.47 -20.54
N ALA A 600 17.26 24.18 -21.84
CA ALA A 600 16.51 25.02 -22.75
C ALA A 600 15.02 25.18 -22.40
N ASN A 601 14.44 24.23 -21.66
CA ASN A 601 13.07 24.25 -21.22
C ASN A 601 12.86 24.91 -19.83
N VAL A 602 13.90 25.50 -19.25
CA VAL A 602 13.84 26.18 -17.95
C VAL A 602 14.09 27.67 -18.16
N THR A 603 13.22 28.53 -17.62
CA THR A 603 13.41 29.98 -17.72
C THR A 603 14.58 30.43 -16.82
N GLU A 604 15.19 31.58 -17.16
CA GLU A 604 16.25 32.17 -16.33
C GLU A 604 15.76 32.51 -14.94
N ALA A 605 14.50 32.94 -14.82
CA ALA A 605 13.87 33.23 -13.53
C ALA A 605 13.75 31.98 -12.66
N ASP A 606 13.26 30.86 -13.21
CA ASP A 606 13.15 29.60 -12.49
C ASP A 606 14.52 29.04 -12.10
N TRP A 607 15.49 29.12 -13.02
CA TRP A 607 16.87 28.67 -12.78
C TRP A 607 17.51 29.41 -11.62
N SER A 608 17.35 30.74 -11.59
CA SER A 608 17.82 31.61 -10.51
C SER A 608 17.06 31.37 -9.20
N ALA A 609 15.75 31.13 -9.27
CA ALA A 609 14.92 30.86 -8.08
C ALA A 609 15.31 29.55 -7.38
N ILE A 610 15.62 28.49 -8.15
CA ILE A 610 16.09 27.21 -7.63
C ILE A 610 17.45 27.39 -6.92
N ALA A 611 18.40 28.08 -7.54
CA ALA A 611 19.69 28.38 -6.96
C ALA A 611 19.56 29.16 -5.64
N ALA A 612 18.70 30.17 -5.62
CA ALA A 612 18.43 30.98 -4.43
C ALA A 612 17.77 30.17 -3.30
N HIS A 613 16.85 29.26 -3.64
CA HIS A 613 16.23 28.36 -2.66
C HIS A 613 17.26 27.46 -1.98
N MET A 614 18.08 26.78 -2.77
CA MET A 614 19.15 25.90 -2.24
C MET A 614 20.14 26.68 -1.36
N ALA A 615 20.49 27.90 -1.77
CA ALA A 615 21.39 28.75 -0.98
C ALA A 615 20.77 29.19 0.35
N ARG A 616 19.47 29.51 0.39
CA ARG A 616 18.77 29.83 1.64
C ARG A 616 18.76 28.64 2.60
N LEU A 617 18.45 27.45 2.10
CA LEU A 617 18.42 26.21 2.87
C LEU A 617 19.80 25.91 3.49
N ALA A 618 20.86 26.00 2.68
CA ALA A 618 22.21 25.77 3.12
C ALA A 618 22.66 26.79 4.20
N ARG A 619 22.32 28.08 4.03
CA ARG A 619 22.61 29.11 5.07
C ARG A 619 21.86 28.86 6.36
N ALA A 620 20.60 28.40 6.29
CA ALA A 620 19.81 28.05 7.48
C ALA A 620 20.46 26.90 8.26
N SER A 621 20.99 25.89 7.58
CA SER A 621 21.64 24.73 8.19
C SER A 621 23.03 25.04 8.80
N LEU A 622 23.59 26.22 8.55
CA LEU A 622 24.87 26.67 9.16
C LEU A 622 24.67 27.45 10.47
N ARG A 623 23.45 27.94 10.70
CA ARG A 623 23.07 28.59 11.97
C ARG A 623 22.82 27.55 13.05
#